data_1c67ed01cf683e5314f05d54f0fe2dfb
#
_entry.id   1c67ed01cf683e5314f05d54f0fe2dfb
#
_cell.length_a   1.000
_cell.length_b   1.000
_cell.length_c   1.000
_cell.angle_alpha   90.00
_cell.angle_beta   90.00
_cell.angle_gamma   90.00
#
_symmetry.space_group_name_H-M   'P 1'
#
loop_
_entity.id
_entity.type
_entity.pdbx_description
1 polymer ?
#
loop_
_entity_poly.entity_id
_entity_poly.type
_entity_poly.pdbx_seq_one_letter_code
_entity_poly.pdbx_strand_id
1 'polypeptide(L)'
;MARNTPIERYRNIGIMAHIDAGKTTTTERVLFYTGVSHKMGEVHDGAAVMDWMEQEQERGITITSAATTCFWSGMDGQYEQHRVNIIDTPGHVDFTIEVERSLRVLDGAITVLCSVGGVEPQTETVWRQGNKYKVPRMIFVNKMDRAGADFLRVVEQVKERLGANPVPVQLPIGVEEHFAGVVDLITRRAIYW
;
A
#
# COMPACT_ATOMS: atom_id res chain seq x y z
N MET A 1 11.78 9.05 28.71
CA MET A 1 11.23 10.19 27.96
C MET A 1 9.74 10.07 27.87
N ALA A 2 8.97 11.13 28.13
CA ALA A 2 7.52 11.12 27.94
C ALA A 2 7.20 10.99 26.44
N ARG A 3 6.12 10.27 26.11
CA ARG A 3 5.64 10.16 24.72
C ARG A 3 5.00 11.50 24.31
N ASN A 4 5.39 12.03 23.17
CA ASN A 4 4.81 13.28 22.64
C ASN A 4 3.45 13.07 21.97
N THR A 5 3.12 11.83 21.57
CA THR A 5 1.84 11.46 20.95
C THR A 5 1.15 10.42 21.81
N PRO A 6 -0.14 10.57 22.15
CA PRO A 6 -0.93 9.56 22.86
C PRO A 6 -0.97 8.25 22.09
N ILE A 7 -1.03 7.11 22.79
CA ILE A 7 -0.93 5.78 22.16
C ILE A 7 -2.12 5.49 21.22
N GLU A 8 -3.29 6.03 21.53
CA GLU A 8 -4.50 5.93 20.72
C GLU A 8 -4.38 6.60 19.35
N ARG A 9 -3.37 7.46 19.17
CA ARG A 9 -3.05 8.13 17.90
C ARG A 9 -1.88 7.52 17.15
N TYR A 10 -1.40 6.35 17.57
CA TYR A 10 -0.41 5.58 16.81
C TYR A 10 -1.12 4.66 15.84
N ARG A 11 -0.57 4.56 14.62
CA ARG A 11 -1.00 3.59 13.59
C ARG A 11 0.22 2.96 12.95
N ASN A 12 0.33 1.66 13.05
CA ASN A 12 1.35 0.87 12.35
C ASN A 12 0.70 0.28 11.11
N ILE A 13 1.04 0.76 9.95
CA ILE A 13 0.44 0.36 8.67
C ILE A 13 1.49 -0.36 7.85
N GLY A 14 1.21 -1.61 7.49
CA GLY A 14 2.03 -2.38 6.55
C GLY A 14 1.64 -2.12 5.11
N ILE A 15 2.62 -2.08 4.21
CA ILE A 15 2.36 -2.07 2.77
C ILE A 15 2.84 -3.39 2.19
N MET A 16 1.91 -4.14 1.60
CA MET A 16 2.10 -5.47 1.03
C MET A 16 1.82 -5.42 -0.47
N ALA A 17 2.63 -6.09 -1.27
CA ALA A 17 2.42 -6.17 -2.71
C ALA A 17 3.16 -7.36 -3.30
N HIS A 18 2.72 -7.84 -4.46
CA HIS A 18 3.56 -8.67 -5.30
C HIS A 18 4.63 -7.81 -6.01
N ILE A 19 5.60 -8.46 -6.61
CA ILE A 19 6.67 -7.79 -7.37
C ILE A 19 6.01 -6.94 -8.47
N ASP A 20 6.53 -5.75 -8.68
CA ASP A 20 6.06 -4.78 -9.69
C ASP A 20 4.60 -4.28 -9.53
N ALA A 21 3.91 -4.56 -8.42
CA ALA A 21 2.59 -3.95 -8.18
C ALA A 21 2.66 -2.43 -7.93
N GLY A 22 3.84 -1.91 -7.61
CA GLY A 22 4.08 -0.50 -7.30
C GLY A 22 4.10 -0.20 -5.81
N LYS A 23 4.60 -1.16 -5.00
CA LYS A 23 4.77 -1.01 -3.55
C LYS A 23 5.60 0.21 -3.20
N THR A 24 6.85 0.26 -3.68
CA THR A 24 7.78 1.37 -3.41
C THR A 24 7.21 2.70 -3.89
N THR A 25 6.63 2.75 -5.09
CA THR A 25 5.97 3.96 -5.61
C THR A 25 4.85 4.44 -4.69
N THR A 26 4.01 3.53 -4.19
CA THR A 26 2.91 3.87 -3.28
C THR A 26 3.45 4.41 -1.96
N THR A 27 4.47 3.76 -1.39
CA THR A 27 5.13 4.19 -0.15
C THR A 27 5.75 5.59 -0.31
N GLU A 28 6.51 5.82 -1.37
CA GLU A 28 7.13 7.13 -1.67
C GLU A 28 6.08 8.24 -1.82
N ARG A 29 4.94 7.96 -2.46
CA ARG A 29 3.83 8.92 -2.54
C ARG A 29 3.23 9.25 -1.18
N VAL A 30 3.04 8.25 -0.31
CA VAL A 30 2.58 8.49 1.07
C VAL A 30 3.58 9.38 1.82
N LEU A 31 4.89 9.11 1.72
CA LEU A 31 5.92 9.92 2.37
C LEU A 31 5.98 11.35 1.81
N PHE A 32 5.78 11.52 0.51
CA PHE A 32 5.72 12.83 -0.12
C PHE A 32 4.51 13.64 0.36
N TYR A 33 3.29 13.08 0.32
CA TYR A 33 2.08 13.79 0.74
C TYR A 33 2.00 14.06 2.25
N THR A 34 2.74 13.29 3.04
CA THR A 34 2.87 13.54 4.50
C THR A 34 4.02 14.49 4.86
N GLY A 35 4.75 15.00 3.85
CA GLY A 35 5.83 15.98 4.04
C GLY A 35 7.14 15.39 4.60
N VAL A 36 7.28 14.06 4.62
CA VAL A 36 8.52 13.39 5.06
C VAL A 36 9.58 13.47 3.95
N SER A 37 9.18 13.31 2.69
CA SER A 37 10.04 13.47 1.53
C SER A 37 9.73 14.77 0.80
N HIS A 38 10.76 15.50 0.39
CA HIS A 38 10.64 16.73 -0.42
C HIS A 38 10.64 16.48 -1.93
N LYS A 39 10.98 15.27 -2.35
CA LYS A 39 10.97 14.84 -3.76
C LYS A 39 10.16 13.56 -3.89
N MET A 40 9.42 13.44 -4.97
CA MET A 40 8.85 12.16 -5.37
C MET A 40 9.99 11.31 -5.93
N GLY A 41 10.52 10.39 -5.11
CA GLY A 41 11.51 9.41 -5.54
C GLY A 41 10.89 8.46 -6.57
N GLU A 42 11.48 8.33 -7.73
CA GLU A 42 11.16 7.28 -8.69
C GLU A 42 12.13 6.13 -8.53
N VAL A 43 11.60 4.89 -8.55
CA VAL A 43 12.41 3.66 -8.41
C VAL A 43 13.49 3.58 -9.47
N HIS A 44 13.20 4.08 -10.68
CA HIS A 44 14.12 4.07 -11.81
C HIS A 44 15.31 5.04 -11.68
N ASP A 45 15.18 6.06 -10.82
CA ASP A 45 16.25 7.07 -10.63
C ASP A 45 17.12 6.79 -9.40
N GLY A 46 16.91 5.65 -8.69
CA GLY A 46 17.66 5.29 -7.48
C GLY A 46 17.47 6.25 -6.30
N ALA A 47 16.40 7.05 -6.33
CA ALA A 47 16.13 8.12 -5.37
C ALA A 47 15.06 7.74 -4.32
N ALA A 48 14.66 6.47 -4.23
CA ALA A 48 13.65 6.00 -3.28
C ALA A 48 14.22 6.01 -1.85
N VAL A 49 13.51 6.67 -0.92
CA VAL A 49 13.92 6.83 0.48
C VAL A 49 13.85 5.49 1.24
N MET A 50 12.97 4.59 0.82
CA MET A 50 12.73 3.30 1.51
C MET A 50 13.64 2.18 1.02
N ASP A 51 14.14 2.22 -0.21
CA ASP A 51 15.07 1.24 -0.77
C ASP A 51 16.52 1.74 -0.53
N TRP A 52 16.97 1.67 0.73
CA TRP A 52 18.26 2.23 1.13
C TRP A 52 19.45 1.30 0.89
N MET A 53 19.21 -0.01 0.64
CA MET A 53 20.25 -0.97 0.32
C MET A 53 20.52 -0.97 -1.20
N GLU A 54 21.80 -0.97 -1.58
CA GLU A 54 22.23 -1.06 -2.98
C GLU A 54 21.62 -2.27 -3.72
N GLN A 55 21.51 -3.40 -3.01
CA GLN A 55 20.90 -4.63 -3.53
C GLN A 55 19.37 -4.52 -3.75
N GLU A 56 18.68 -3.70 -2.95
CA GLU A 56 17.26 -3.42 -3.13
C GLU A 56 17.05 -2.54 -4.36
N GLN A 57 17.91 -1.53 -4.55
CA GLN A 57 17.89 -0.63 -5.70
C GLN A 57 18.20 -1.38 -7.01
N GLU A 58 19.23 -2.25 -7.01
CA GLU A 58 19.62 -3.03 -8.19
C GLU A 58 18.54 -4.03 -8.62
N ARG A 59 17.83 -4.63 -7.68
CA ARG A 59 16.84 -5.70 -7.93
C ARG A 59 15.41 -5.19 -8.00
N GLY A 60 15.15 -3.96 -7.56
CA GLY A 60 13.80 -3.39 -7.46
C GLY A 60 12.88 -4.13 -6.49
N ILE A 61 13.46 -4.82 -5.48
CA ILE A 61 12.71 -5.58 -4.47
C ILE A 61 13.12 -5.15 -3.07
N THR A 62 12.17 -5.06 -2.15
CA THR A 62 12.45 -4.85 -0.73
C THR A 62 12.94 -6.13 -0.08
N ILE A 63 14.13 -6.10 0.51
CA ILE A 63 14.77 -7.22 1.20
C ILE A 63 14.55 -7.13 2.70
N THR A 64 14.71 -5.93 3.27
CA THR A 64 14.62 -5.69 4.71
C THR A 64 13.39 -4.83 5.03
N SER A 65 12.64 -5.19 6.08
CA SER A 65 11.53 -4.33 6.55
C SER A 65 12.06 -2.99 7.01
N ALA A 66 11.67 -1.93 6.32
CA ALA A 66 11.96 -0.56 6.73
C ALA A 66 10.72 0.05 7.40
N ALA A 67 10.93 0.85 8.44
CA ALA A 67 9.86 1.56 9.12
C ALA A 67 10.13 3.06 9.09
N THR A 68 9.24 3.81 8.48
CA THR A 68 9.32 5.28 8.44
C THR A 68 8.12 5.88 9.14
N THR A 69 8.37 6.89 9.98
CA THR A 69 7.32 7.60 10.70
C THR A 69 6.89 8.83 9.93
N CYS A 70 5.59 9.00 9.75
CA CYS A 70 4.98 10.21 9.25
C CYS A 70 3.86 10.68 10.18
N PHE A 71 3.39 11.91 9.98
CA PHE A 71 2.30 12.51 10.74
C PHE A 71 1.19 12.92 9.78
N TRP A 72 -0.04 12.60 10.15
CA TRP A 72 -1.20 12.86 9.32
C TRP A 72 -2.39 13.37 10.12
N SER A 73 -3.03 14.42 9.63
CA SER A 73 -4.22 15.04 10.23
C SER A 73 -5.37 15.23 9.24
N GLY A 74 -5.33 14.54 8.10
CA GLY A 74 -6.25 14.75 6.97
C GLY A 74 -5.69 15.73 5.95
N MET A 75 -6.31 15.80 4.77
CA MET A 75 -5.87 16.70 3.68
C MET A 75 -5.95 18.17 4.11
N ASP A 76 -7.00 18.54 4.83
CA ASP A 76 -7.28 19.92 5.29
C ASP A 76 -7.06 20.07 6.80
N GLY A 77 -6.31 19.16 7.43
CA GLY A 77 -6.09 19.19 8.88
C GLY A 77 -7.34 18.97 9.74
N GLN A 78 -8.38 18.33 9.16
CA GLN A 78 -9.68 18.15 9.80
C GLN A 78 -9.69 17.13 10.96
N TYR A 79 -8.62 16.40 11.13
CA TYR A 79 -8.47 15.40 12.19
C TYR A 79 -7.34 15.77 13.14
N GLU A 80 -7.38 15.24 14.36
CA GLU A 80 -6.24 15.29 15.27
C GLU A 80 -5.05 14.55 14.63
N GLN A 81 -3.85 15.09 14.86
CA GLN A 81 -2.63 14.54 14.27
C GLN A 81 -2.38 13.11 14.77
N HIS A 82 -2.28 12.16 13.86
CA HIS A 82 -1.88 10.78 14.10
C HIS A 82 -0.41 10.59 13.73
N ARG A 83 0.28 9.81 14.53
CA ARG A 83 1.59 9.27 14.18
C ARG A 83 1.40 7.96 13.44
N VAL A 84 1.77 7.94 12.18
CA VAL A 84 1.66 6.77 11.32
C VAL A 84 3.04 6.23 11.05
N ASN A 85 3.29 4.98 11.43
CA ASN A 85 4.51 4.27 11.08
C ASN A 85 4.19 3.40 9.85
N ILE A 86 4.80 3.74 8.73
CA ILE A 86 4.71 2.93 7.51
C ILE A 86 5.78 1.85 7.60
N ILE A 87 5.36 0.60 7.58
CA ILE A 87 6.22 -0.57 7.63
C ILE A 87 6.20 -1.21 6.26
N ASP A 88 7.28 -1.02 5.53
CA ASP A 88 7.44 -1.67 4.23
C ASP A 88 7.81 -3.14 4.44
N THR A 89 6.97 -4.06 3.96
CA THR A 89 7.18 -5.49 4.14
C THR A 89 7.74 -6.10 2.86
N PRO A 90 8.77 -6.98 2.94
CA PRO A 90 9.22 -7.72 1.78
C PRO A 90 8.07 -8.47 1.10
N GLY A 91 7.97 -8.35 -0.24
CA GLY A 91 6.94 -9.04 -1.03
C GLY A 91 7.34 -10.45 -1.47
N HIS A 92 8.59 -10.84 -1.24
CA HIS A 92 9.14 -12.11 -1.74
C HIS A 92 8.92 -13.26 -0.73
N VAL A 93 8.61 -14.45 -1.24
CA VAL A 93 8.34 -15.65 -0.42
C VAL A 93 9.53 -16.11 0.44
N ASP A 94 10.75 -15.75 0.06
CA ASP A 94 11.96 -16.12 0.78
C ASP A 94 12.12 -15.38 2.13
N PHE A 95 11.41 -14.28 2.34
CA PHE A 95 11.47 -13.43 3.53
C PHE A 95 10.29 -13.64 4.50
N THR A 96 9.84 -14.88 4.63
CA THR A 96 8.65 -15.24 5.45
C THR A 96 8.78 -14.79 6.91
N ILE A 97 9.98 -14.87 7.51
CA ILE A 97 10.20 -14.51 8.92
C ILE A 97 10.08 -13.00 9.13
N GLU A 98 10.63 -12.20 8.23
CA GLU A 98 10.56 -10.73 8.25
C GLU A 98 9.12 -10.26 8.09
N VAL A 99 8.38 -10.87 7.17
CA VAL A 99 6.95 -10.60 6.96
C VAL A 99 6.15 -10.96 8.21
N GLU A 100 6.37 -12.12 8.82
CA GLU A 100 5.67 -12.54 10.04
C GLU A 100 5.97 -11.63 11.23
N ARG A 101 7.22 -11.16 11.38
CA ARG A 101 7.58 -10.22 12.45
C ARG A 101 6.85 -8.89 12.28
N SER A 102 6.81 -8.38 11.05
CA SER A 102 6.11 -7.14 10.72
C SER A 102 4.62 -7.26 11.00
N LEU A 103 3.97 -8.33 10.56
CA LEU A 103 2.53 -8.58 10.74
C LEU A 103 2.07 -8.53 12.20
N ARG A 104 2.93 -8.90 13.16
CA ARG A 104 2.59 -8.91 14.60
C ARG A 104 2.37 -7.54 15.20
N VAL A 105 2.93 -6.50 14.61
CA VAL A 105 2.88 -5.13 15.14
C VAL A 105 1.96 -4.22 14.34
N LEU A 106 1.35 -4.71 13.25
CA LEU A 106 0.48 -3.92 12.39
C LEU A 106 -0.91 -3.75 12.99
N ASP A 107 -1.40 -2.52 12.96
CA ASP A 107 -2.82 -2.18 13.20
C ASP A 107 -3.68 -2.42 11.96
N GLY A 108 -3.07 -2.35 10.78
CA GLY A 108 -3.69 -2.62 9.50
C GLY A 108 -2.66 -2.72 8.38
N ALA A 109 -3.09 -3.15 7.20
CA ALA A 109 -2.22 -3.25 6.03
C ALA A 109 -2.91 -2.77 4.76
N ILE A 110 -2.13 -2.21 3.85
CA ILE A 110 -2.53 -1.88 2.49
C ILE A 110 -1.95 -2.96 1.58
N THR A 111 -2.82 -3.68 0.88
CA THR A 111 -2.42 -4.65 -0.15
C THR A 111 -2.51 -3.96 -1.51
N VAL A 112 -1.37 -3.71 -2.14
CA VAL A 112 -1.30 -3.11 -3.47
C VAL A 112 -1.39 -4.20 -4.51
N LEU A 113 -2.40 -4.13 -5.38
CA LEU A 113 -2.61 -5.02 -6.50
C LEU A 113 -2.45 -4.28 -7.83
N CYS A 114 -1.87 -4.95 -8.82
CA CYS A 114 -1.83 -4.41 -10.18
C CYS A 114 -3.18 -4.62 -10.87
N SER A 115 -3.75 -3.58 -11.48
CA SER A 115 -5.01 -3.68 -12.22
C SER A 115 -4.97 -4.65 -13.42
N VAL A 116 -3.76 -4.91 -13.94
CA VAL A 116 -3.53 -5.83 -15.06
C VAL A 116 -3.24 -7.25 -14.54
N GLY A 117 -2.30 -7.42 -13.60
CA GLY A 117 -1.94 -8.73 -13.05
C GLY A 117 -2.98 -9.29 -12.07
N GLY A 118 -3.62 -8.41 -11.30
CA GLY A 118 -4.59 -8.79 -10.29
C GLY A 118 -3.98 -9.52 -9.10
N VAL A 119 -4.62 -10.61 -8.68
CA VAL A 119 -4.13 -11.45 -7.59
C VAL A 119 -3.12 -12.47 -8.13
N GLU A 120 -1.89 -12.40 -7.65
CA GLU A 120 -0.79 -13.29 -8.00
C GLU A 120 -0.49 -14.29 -6.87
N PRO A 121 0.27 -15.39 -7.12
CA PRO A 121 0.59 -16.39 -6.10
C PRO A 121 1.29 -15.82 -4.86
N GLN A 122 2.14 -14.81 -5.04
CA GLN A 122 2.79 -14.10 -3.94
C GLN A 122 1.77 -13.36 -3.06
N THR A 123 0.76 -12.74 -3.69
CA THR A 123 -0.35 -12.09 -2.99
C THR A 123 -1.11 -13.09 -2.11
N GLU A 124 -1.40 -14.28 -2.64
CA GLU A 124 -2.10 -15.33 -1.88
C GLU A 124 -1.30 -15.78 -0.64
N THR A 125 0.03 -15.86 -0.76
CA THR A 125 0.91 -16.25 0.34
C THR A 125 0.89 -15.21 1.46
N VAL A 126 1.11 -13.94 1.12
CA VAL A 126 1.11 -12.82 2.08
C VAL A 126 -0.29 -12.63 2.67
N TRP A 127 -1.35 -12.84 1.88
CA TRP A 127 -2.73 -12.78 2.34
C TRP A 127 -3.04 -13.83 3.40
N ARG A 128 -2.59 -15.07 3.21
CA ARG A 128 -2.73 -16.16 4.20
C ARG A 128 -2.00 -15.83 5.50
N GLN A 129 -0.81 -15.26 5.41
CA GLN A 129 -0.07 -14.79 6.60
C GLN A 129 -0.84 -13.69 7.35
N GLY A 130 -1.38 -12.70 6.62
CA GLY A 130 -2.23 -11.67 7.20
C GLY A 130 -3.48 -12.23 7.90
N ASN A 131 -4.08 -13.31 7.37
CA ASN A 131 -5.20 -14.00 8.01
C ASN A 131 -4.77 -14.65 9.35
N LYS A 132 -3.61 -15.29 9.39
CA LYS A 132 -3.03 -15.90 10.60
C LYS A 132 -2.92 -14.89 11.74
N TYR A 133 -2.51 -13.65 11.43
CA TYR A 133 -2.33 -12.57 12.42
C TYR A 133 -3.57 -11.67 12.56
N LYS A 134 -4.68 -11.96 11.85
CA LYS A 134 -5.94 -11.20 11.88
C LYS A 134 -5.74 -9.71 11.57
N VAL A 135 -4.80 -9.37 10.72
CA VAL A 135 -4.52 -7.97 10.32
C VAL A 135 -5.64 -7.46 9.42
N PRO A 136 -6.34 -6.37 9.78
CA PRO A 136 -7.30 -5.72 8.89
C PRO A 136 -6.60 -5.21 7.63
N ARG A 137 -7.27 -5.28 6.47
CA ARG A 137 -6.66 -4.92 5.19
C ARG A 137 -7.54 -4.03 4.35
N MET A 138 -6.89 -3.07 3.72
CA MET A 138 -7.43 -2.30 2.63
C MET A 138 -6.70 -2.72 1.35
N ILE A 139 -7.40 -2.81 0.23
CA ILE A 139 -6.82 -3.11 -1.07
C ILE A 139 -6.72 -1.83 -1.88
N PHE A 140 -5.57 -1.58 -2.45
CA PHE A 140 -5.30 -0.51 -3.38
C PHE A 140 -4.99 -1.10 -4.76
N VAL A 141 -5.92 -0.90 -5.72
CA VAL A 141 -5.74 -1.34 -7.11
C VAL A 141 -4.98 -0.26 -7.86
N ASN A 142 -3.74 -0.54 -8.19
CA ASN A 142 -2.80 0.38 -8.81
C ASN A 142 -2.68 0.16 -10.32
N LYS A 143 -2.08 1.10 -11.03
CA LYS A 143 -1.78 1.05 -12.48
C LYS A 143 -3.04 0.97 -13.35
N MET A 144 -4.08 1.71 -12.97
CA MET A 144 -5.33 1.79 -13.73
C MET A 144 -5.17 2.47 -15.10
N ASP A 145 -4.05 3.16 -15.30
CA ASP A 145 -3.61 3.80 -16.54
C ASP A 145 -2.98 2.85 -17.57
N ARG A 146 -2.69 1.59 -17.17
CA ARG A 146 -2.05 0.63 -18.07
C ARG A 146 -3.04 -0.09 -18.97
N ALA A 147 -2.60 -0.43 -20.18
CA ALA A 147 -3.36 -1.27 -21.10
C ALA A 147 -3.71 -2.63 -20.47
N GLY A 148 -4.97 -3.03 -20.55
CA GLY A 148 -5.52 -4.23 -19.91
C GLY A 148 -5.92 -4.04 -18.45
N ALA A 149 -5.97 -2.80 -17.93
CA ALA A 149 -6.44 -2.51 -16.61
C ALA A 149 -7.93 -2.83 -16.44
N ASP A 150 -8.27 -3.61 -15.41
CA ASP A 150 -9.66 -3.98 -15.11
C ASP A 150 -9.86 -4.09 -13.60
N PHE A 151 -10.48 -3.06 -13.02
CA PHE A 151 -10.77 -3.00 -11.59
C PHE A 151 -11.74 -4.09 -11.12
N LEU A 152 -12.84 -4.30 -11.87
CA LEU A 152 -13.88 -5.24 -11.45
C LEU A 152 -13.39 -6.68 -11.51
N ARG A 153 -12.57 -7.02 -12.49
CA ARG A 153 -11.88 -8.31 -12.57
C ARG A 153 -10.99 -8.53 -11.34
N VAL A 154 -10.24 -7.52 -10.90
CA VAL A 154 -9.41 -7.63 -9.69
C VAL A 154 -10.28 -7.84 -8.45
N VAL A 155 -11.40 -7.14 -8.31
CA VAL A 155 -12.36 -7.33 -7.21
C VAL A 155 -12.88 -8.78 -7.18
N GLU A 156 -13.25 -9.35 -8.33
CA GLU A 156 -13.72 -10.75 -8.41
C GLU A 156 -12.60 -11.74 -8.07
N GLN A 157 -11.37 -11.51 -8.52
CA GLN A 157 -10.22 -12.34 -8.14
C GLN A 157 -9.95 -12.32 -6.64
N VAL A 158 -10.11 -11.18 -5.98
CA VAL A 158 -9.99 -11.08 -4.50
C VAL A 158 -11.01 -11.98 -3.82
N LYS A 159 -12.22 -12.03 -4.33
CA LYS A 159 -13.28 -12.89 -3.80
C LYS A 159 -12.99 -14.37 -4.07
N GLU A 160 -12.69 -14.73 -5.30
CA GLU A 160 -12.51 -16.12 -5.71
C GLU A 160 -11.21 -16.74 -5.19
N ARG A 161 -10.08 -16.04 -5.33
CA ARG A 161 -8.76 -16.57 -5.02
C ARG A 161 -8.33 -16.36 -3.58
N LEU A 162 -8.74 -15.25 -2.96
CA LEU A 162 -8.37 -14.95 -1.58
C LEU A 162 -9.48 -15.34 -0.58
N GLY A 163 -10.67 -15.73 -1.05
CA GLY A 163 -11.81 -16.07 -0.20
C GLY A 163 -12.27 -14.89 0.66
N ALA A 164 -12.03 -13.67 0.21
CA ALA A 164 -12.39 -12.46 0.93
C ALA A 164 -13.77 -11.93 0.49
N ASN A 165 -14.33 -11.00 1.27
CA ASN A 165 -15.52 -10.26 0.90
C ASN A 165 -15.14 -8.81 0.58
N PRO A 166 -14.70 -8.50 -0.66
CA PRO A 166 -14.29 -7.17 -1.04
C PRO A 166 -15.48 -6.22 -1.12
N VAL A 167 -15.34 -5.05 -0.53
CA VAL A 167 -16.31 -3.96 -0.61
C VAL A 167 -15.63 -2.76 -1.25
N PRO A 168 -15.89 -2.44 -2.52
CA PRO A 168 -15.36 -1.24 -3.16
C PRO A 168 -15.82 0.01 -2.42
N VAL A 169 -14.88 0.87 -2.05
CA VAL A 169 -15.15 2.19 -1.45
C VAL A 169 -14.92 3.31 -2.47
N GLN A 170 -14.22 2.99 -3.57
CA GLN A 170 -14.01 3.87 -4.71
C GLN A 170 -14.15 3.06 -6.00
N LEU A 171 -14.68 3.70 -7.05
CA LEU A 171 -14.77 3.14 -8.39
C LEU A 171 -13.99 4.01 -9.36
N PRO A 172 -13.25 3.44 -10.32
CA PRO A 172 -12.52 4.22 -11.31
C PRO A 172 -13.46 4.93 -12.29
N ILE A 173 -13.07 6.12 -12.72
CA ILE A 173 -13.70 6.86 -13.82
C ILE A 173 -12.79 6.68 -15.04
N GLY A 174 -13.24 5.86 -15.98
CA GLY A 174 -12.43 5.43 -17.10
C GLY A 174 -11.37 4.38 -16.73
N VAL A 175 -10.68 3.90 -17.73
CA VAL A 175 -9.59 2.91 -17.64
C VAL A 175 -8.53 3.23 -18.68
N GLU A 176 -7.32 2.72 -18.47
CA GLU A 176 -6.20 2.91 -19.40
C GLU A 176 -5.92 4.40 -19.65
N GLU A 177 -5.76 4.81 -20.89
CA GLU A 177 -5.53 6.22 -21.28
C GLU A 177 -6.69 7.16 -20.93
N HIS A 178 -7.87 6.61 -20.66
CA HIS A 178 -9.07 7.35 -20.25
C HIS A 178 -9.29 7.37 -18.73
N PHE A 179 -8.35 6.87 -17.94
CA PHE A 179 -8.43 6.90 -16.48
C PHE A 179 -8.28 8.35 -15.99
N ALA A 180 -9.37 8.95 -15.58
CA ALA A 180 -9.47 10.39 -15.28
C ALA A 180 -9.80 10.71 -13.82
N GLY A 181 -10.07 9.68 -12.99
CA GLY A 181 -10.45 9.94 -11.61
C GLY A 181 -11.11 8.74 -10.93
N VAL A 182 -11.73 9.01 -9.79
CA VAL A 182 -12.49 8.02 -9.03
C VAL A 182 -13.80 8.59 -8.53
N VAL A 183 -14.80 7.72 -8.37
CA VAL A 183 -16.00 8.01 -7.60
C VAL A 183 -15.81 7.47 -6.20
N ASP A 184 -15.78 8.36 -5.21
CA ASP A 184 -15.80 8.01 -3.80
C ASP A 184 -17.23 7.66 -3.37
N LEU A 185 -17.44 6.41 -2.98
CA LEU A 185 -18.77 5.90 -2.63
C LEU A 185 -19.20 6.29 -1.22
N ILE A 186 -18.25 6.65 -0.34
CA ILE A 186 -18.53 7.08 1.03
C ILE A 186 -19.06 8.51 1.01
N THR A 187 -18.34 9.42 0.35
CA THR A 187 -18.72 10.83 0.25
C THR A 187 -19.67 11.12 -0.93
N ARG A 188 -19.85 10.15 -1.84
CA ARG A 188 -20.67 10.26 -3.07
C ARG A 188 -20.21 11.40 -3.98
N ARG A 189 -18.90 11.50 -4.17
CA ARG A 189 -18.28 12.54 -5.00
C ARG A 189 -17.41 11.92 -6.08
N ALA A 190 -17.43 12.53 -7.25
CA ALA A 190 -16.46 12.25 -8.30
C ALA A 190 -15.23 13.16 -8.08
N ILE A 191 -14.05 12.56 -8.09
CA ILE A 191 -12.75 13.22 -7.93
C ILE A 191 -12.01 13.03 -9.24
N TYR A 192 -11.67 14.12 -9.91
CA TYR A 192 -10.90 14.15 -11.15
C TYR A 192 -9.52 14.76 -10.89
N TRP A 193 -8.52 14.35 -11.67
CA TRP A 193 -7.16 14.90 -11.68
C TRP A 193 -6.63 15.10 -13.10
#